data_afb2cd2cb9febac062f6517c45fdc20a
#
_entry.id   afb2cd2cb9febac062f6517c45fdc20a
#
_cell.length_a   1.000
_cell.length_b   1.000
_cell.length_c   1.000
_cell.angle_alpha   90.00
_cell.angle_beta   90.00
_cell.angle_gamma   90.00
#
_symmetry.space_group_name_H-M   'P 1'
#
loop_
_entity.id
_entity.type
_entity.pdbx_description
1 polymer ?
#
loop_
_entity_poly.entity_id
_entity_poly.type
_entity_poly.pdbx_seq_one_letter_code
_entity_poly.pdbx_strand_id
1 'polypeptide(L)'
;MLVEEIIVKYCEDIRQKDPNIGGKKLWFMFCRQFPKELHVGRDRFADILSDNHLKLRQKKRKPRTTDSRHNLPTYPNLIKDVIPCRPYQVWVSDITYIPIKVADWELEFAYLSLITDAYSHEVMGWRLGRDLSNRPALQALSMAFRIANDRGVDICNGSLVHHSDRGVQYASKEYVEMLRSARVGISMTECGDPKENAIAERVNSTLKNEILDKRRFESFEELERALAEAIEFYNNCRPHLSNNLLTPAEASTVSGEMKKLWRSLREDYLRNKLIA
;
A
#
# COMPACT_ATOMS: atom_id res chain seq x y z
N MET A 1 -5.77 21.58 30.47
CA MET A 1 -4.92 20.60 29.78
C MET A 1 -3.93 21.36 28.91
N LEU A 2 -2.63 21.15 29.11
CA LEU A 2 -1.63 21.84 28.28
C LEU A 2 -1.69 21.29 26.86
N VAL A 3 -1.40 22.11 25.84
CA VAL A 3 -1.40 21.69 24.41
C VAL A 3 -0.53 20.44 24.20
N GLU A 4 0.56 20.32 24.92
CA GLU A 4 1.46 19.17 24.88
C GLU A 4 0.77 17.86 25.31
N GLU A 5 -0.03 17.87 26.37
CA GLU A 5 -0.77 16.69 26.85
C GLU A 5 -1.81 16.23 25.80
N ILE A 6 -2.46 17.18 25.12
CA ILE A 6 -3.41 16.88 24.03
C ILE A 6 -2.67 16.21 22.87
N ILE A 7 -1.50 16.73 22.50
CA ILE A 7 -0.68 16.17 21.40
C ILE A 7 -0.23 14.75 21.75
N VAL A 8 0.29 14.54 22.97
CA VAL A 8 0.77 13.24 23.43
C VAL A 8 -0.34 12.21 23.38
N LYS A 9 -1.48 12.50 24.02
CA LYS A 9 -2.64 11.61 24.04
C LYS A 9 -3.13 11.30 22.62
N TYR A 10 -3.26 12.31 21.77
CA TYR A 10 -3.64 12.11 20.37
C TYR A 10 -2.68 11.18 19.64
N CYS A 11 -1.37 11.38 19.81
CA CYS A 11 -0.36 10.53 19.16
C CYS A 11 -0.39 9.10 19.67
N GLU A 12 -0.65 8.88 20.95
CA GLU A 12 -0.84 7.56 21.53
C GLU A 12 -2.08 6.86 20.97
N ASP A 13 -3.21 7.55 20.87
CA ASP A 13 -4.46 7.02 20.30
C ASP A 13 -4.30 6.62 18.83
N ILE A 14 -3.65 7.45 18.02
CA ILE A 14 -3.36 7.11 16.62
C ILE A 14 -2.40 5.91 16.53
N ARG A 15 -1.41 5.83 17.41
CA ARG A 15 -0.45 4.72 17.41
C ARG A 15 -1.00 3.39 17.90
N GLN A 16 -2.16 3.36 18.52
CA GLN A 16 -2.90 2.12 18.72
C GLN A 16 -3.34 1.50 17.39
N LYS A 17 -3.63 2.33 16.36
CA LYS A 17 -4.05 1.89 15.02
C LYS A 17 -2.85 1.73 14.06
N ASP A 18 -1.88 2.61 14.12
CA ASP A 18 -0.63 2.59 13.32
C ASP A 18 0.59 2.83 14.23
N PRO A 19 1.14 1.77 14.85
CA PRO A 19 2.21 1.91 15.85
C PRO A 19 3.48 2.61 15.35
N ASN A 20 3.73 2.59 14.04
CA ASN A 20 4.94 3.16 13.46
C ASN A 20 4.65 4.34 12.51
N ILE A 21 3.53 5.00 12.66
CA ILE A 21 3.26 6.24 11.92
C ILE A 21 4.28 7.33 12.28
N GLY A 22 4.90 7.94 11.26
CA GLY A 22 5.96 8.94 11.45
C GLY A 22 5.43 10.29 11.94
N GLY A 23 6.25 11.02 12.72
CA GLY A 23 5.88 12.29 13.35
C GLY A 23 5.34 13.35 12.40
N LYS A 24 5.85 13.45 11.14
CA LYS A 24 5.33 14.39 10.14
C LYS A 24 3.88 14.13 9.77
N LYS A 25 3.46 12.87 9.68
CA LYS A 25 2.08 12.49 9.40
C LYS A 25 1.18 12.75 10.60
N LEU A 26 1.64 12.40 11.81
CA LEU A 26 0.94 12.70 13.05
C LEU A 26 0.69 14.21 13.21
N TRP A 27 1.70 15.05 12.97
CA TRP A 27 1.56 16.51 13.00
C TRP A 27 0.49 16.99 12.00
N PHE A 28 0.53 16.49 10.77
CA PHE A 28 -0.43 16.86 9.72
C PHE A 28 -1.86 16.43 10.08
N MET A 29 -2.04 15.21 10.59
CA MET A 29 -3.34 14.71 11.04
C MET A 29 -3.87 15.52 12.22
N PHE A 30 -3.00 15.87 13.18
CA PHE A 30 -3.34 16.72 14.32
C PHE A 30 -3.85 18.08 13.85
N CYS A 31 -3.12 18.75 12.94
CA CYS A 31 -3.52 20.04 12.39
C CYS A 31 -4.82 19.99 11.60
N ARG A 32 -5.20 18.84 11.04
CA ARG A 32 -6.52 18.69 10.37
C ARG A 32 -7.68 18.46 11.34
N GLN A 33 -7.41 17.84 12.47
CA GLN A 33 -8.44 17.43 13.42
C GLN A 33 -8.74 18.49 14.48
N PHE A 34 -7.74 19.27 14.90
CA PHE A 34 -7.85 20.23 15.98
C PHE A 34 -7.89 21.67 15.47
N PRO A 35 -8.51 22.62 16.23
CA PRO A 35 -8.56 24.02 15.86
C PRO A 35 -7.17 24.67 15.88
N LYS A 36 -6.99 25.75 15.12
CA LYS A 36 -5.69 26.43 14.89
C LYS A 36 -4.99 26.90 16.16
N GLU A 37 -5.75 27.21 17.19
CA GLU A 37 -5.26 27.68 18.50
C GLU A 37 -4.42 26.61 19.23
N LEU A 38 -4.62 25.33 18.88
CA LEU A 38 -3.85 24.21 19.43
C LEU A 38 -2.68 23.78 18.51
N HIS A 39 -2.54 24.41 17.35
CA HIS A 39 -1.49 24.02 16.42
C HIS A 39 -0.13 24.51 16.92
N VAL A 40 0.86 23.62 16.85
CA VAL A 40 2.27 23.95 17.05
C VAL A 40 3.03 23.75 15.73
N GLY A 41 4.17 24.42 15.60
CA GLY A 41 5.06 24.20 14.46
C GLY A 41 5.55 22.75 14.40
N ARG A 42 5.85 22.27 13.19
CA ARG A 42 6.30 20.88 12.93
C ARG A 42 7.50 20.49 13.83
N ASP A 43 8.45 21.37 13.99
CA ASP A 43 9.68 21.08 14.73
C ASP A 43 9.37 21.00 16.24
N ARG A 44 8.56 21.93 16.78
CA ARG A 44 8.06 21.85 18.16
C ARG A 44 7.26 20.56 18.42
N PHE A 45 6.44 20.14 17.45
CA PHE A 45 5.71 18.87 17.56
C PHE A 45 6.69 17.67 17.63
N ALA A 46 7.76 17.70 16.84
CA ALA A 46 8.80 16.67 16.87
C ALA A 46 9.57 16.64 18.19
N ASP A 47 9.83 17.80 18.80
CA ASP A 47 10.44 17.91 20.13
C ASP A 47 9.53 17.30 21.19
N ILE A 48 8.22 17.63 21.18
CA ILE A 48 7.23 17.03 22.10
C ILE A 48 7.24 15.50 21.99
N LEU A 49 7.29 14.93 20.75
CA LEU A 49 7.40 13.49 20.58
C LEU A 49 8.71 12.91 21.12
N SER A 50 9.81 13.67 21.03
CA SER A 50 11.12 13.26 21.57
C SER A 50 11.13 13.25 23.10
N ASP A 51 10.65 14.32 23.71
CA ASP A 51 10.65 14.53 25.16
C ASP A 51 9.75 13.51 25.88
N ASN A 52 8.66 13.10 25.22
CA ASN A 52 7.74 12.08 25.72
C ASN A 52 8.06 10.66 25.24
N HIS A 53 9.28 10.40 24.75
CA HIS A 53 9.74 9.07 24.29
C HIS A 53 8.91 8.44 23.16
N LEU A 54 8.17 9.26 22.42
CA LEU A 54 7.33 8.85 21.30
C LEU A 54 8.06 8.88 19.95
N LYS A 55 9.38 9.13 19.92
CA LYS A 55 10.19 9.11 18.69
C LYS A 55 10.46 7.69 18.22
N LEU A 56 10.15 7.41 16.95
CA LEU A 56 10.36 6.07 16.39
C LEU A 56 11.84 5.79 16.11
N ARG A 57 12.28 4.57 16.44
CA ARG A 57 13.61 4.09 16.06
C ARG A 57 13.57 3.49 14.65
N GLN A 58 14.57 3.78 13.82
CA GLN A 58 14.69 3.16 12.49
C GLN A 58 15.04 1.66 12.63
N LYS A 59 14.26 0.81 11.93
CA LYS A 59 14.53 -0.63 11.86
C LYS A 59 15.55 -0.95 10.77
N LYS A 60 16.47 -1.90 11.04
CA LYS A 60 17.39 -2.44 10.01
C LYS A 60 16.60 -3.28 8.99
N ARG A 61 16.92 -3.14 7.70
CA ARG A 61 16.32 -3.93 6.62
C ARG A 61 16.74 -5.40 6.72
N LYS A 62 15.80 -6.32 6.50
CA LYS A 62 16.06 -7.77 6.35
C LYS A 62 16.18 -8.15 4.86
N PRO A 63 17.03 -9.10 4.48
CA PRO A 63 17.13 -9.57 3.09
C PRO A 63 15.88 -10.36 2.66
N ARG A 64 15.65 -10.44 1.34
CA ARG A 64 14.45 -10.99 0.71
C ARG A 64 14.78 -12.15 -0.22
N THR A 65 13.85 -13.12 -0.34
CA THR A 65 13.89 -14.20 -1.34
C THR A 65 12.50 -14.37 -1.95
N THR A 66 12.38 -14.27 -3.29
CA THR A 66 11.19 -14.63 -4.07
C THR A 66 11.62 -15.57 -5.18
N ASP A 67 10.95 -16.72 -5.34
CA ASP A 67 11.18 -17.65 -6.45
C ASP A 67 10.16 -17.36 -7.56
N SER A 68 10.65 -16.99 -8.75
CA SER A 68 9.85 -16.67 -9.93
C SER A 68 10.14 -17.63 -11.11
N ARG A 69 10.67 -18.83 -10.85
CA ARG A 69 11.02 -19.81 -11.88
C ARG A 69 9.83 -20.74 -12.15
N HIS A 70 9.06 -20.43 -13.17
CA HIS A 70 8.00 -21.30 -13.68
C HIS A 70 7.88 -21.20 -15.21
N ASN A 71 7.25 -22.21 -15.83
CA ASN A 71 7.04 -22.31 -17.29
C ASN A 71 5.71 -21.66 -17.77
N LEU A 72 5.07 -20.81 -16.98
CA LEU A 72 3.85 -20.12 -17.37
C LEU A 72 4.16 -18.90 -18.26
N PRO A 73 3.19 -18.43 -19.09
CA PRO A 73 3.35 -17.24 -19.92
C PRO A 73 3.78 -16.02 -19.12
N THR A 74 4.73 -15.26 -19.64
CA THR A 74 5.15 -13.97 -19.09
C THR A 74 4.70 -12.86 -20.03
N TYR A 75 4.45 -11.67 -19.46
CA TYR A 75 3.96 -10.50 -20.20
C TYR A 75 5.00 -9.37 -20.12
N PRO A 76 5.06 -8.49 -21.15
CA PRO A 76 6.00 -7.38 -21.16
C PRO A 76 5.73 -6.38 -20.03
N ASN A 77 6.76 -5.65 -19.62
CA ASN A 77 6.59 -4.55 -18.65
C ASN A 77 6.07 -3.30 -19.36
N LEU A 78 4.74 -3.10 -19.30
CA LEU A 78 4.06 -1.97 -19.92
C LEU A 78 4.18 -0.66 -19.11
N ILE A 79 4.70 -0.70 -17.88
CA ILE A 79 4.77 0.47 -16.99
C ILE A 79 6.19 0.97 -16.75
N LYS A 80 7.17 0.41 -17.45
CA LYS A 80 8.59 0.74 -17.27
C LYS A 80 8.87 2.25 -17.37
N ASP A 81 8.27 2.89 -18.36
CA ASP A 81 8.44 4.32 -18.65
C ASP A 81 7.19 5.15 -18.30
N VAL A 82 6.26 4.60 -17.50
CA VAL A 82 5.01 5.27 -17.13
C VAL A 82 5.14 5.92 -15.75
N ILE A 83 4.78 7.20 -15.67
CA ILE A 83 4.48 7.90 -14.41
C ILE A 83 2.95 8.04 -14.37
N PRO A 84 2.24 7.34 -13.46
CA PRO A 84 0.78 7.47 -13.39
C PRO A 84 0.38 8.92 -13.10
N CYS A 85 -0.60 9.45 -13.85
CA CYS A 85 -1.10 10.81 -13.70
C CYS A 85 -2.60 10.88 -13.34
N ARG A 86 -3.26 9.73 -13.18
CA ARG A 86 -4.67 9.64 -12.75
C ARG A 86 -4.94 8.29 -12.08
N PRO A 87 -5.98 8.22 -11.24
CA PRO A 87 -6.48 6.95 -10.72
C PRO A 87 -6.93 6.01 -11.85
N TYR A 88 -6.94 4.72 -11.59
CA TYR A 88 -7.36 3.66 -12.52
C TYR A 88 -6.57 3.64 -13.84
N GLN A 89 -5.33 4.15 -13.83
CA GLN A 89 -4.41 4.04 -14.96
C GLN A 89 -3.52 2.81 -14.85
N VAL A 90 -2.99 2.56 -13.66
CA VAL A 90 -2.14 1.42 -13.36
C VAL A 90 -2.53 0.86 -12.00
N TRP A 91 -2.85 -0.42 -11.95
CA TRP A 91 -2.91 -1.17 -10.70
C TRP A 91 -1.69 -2.05 -10.56
N VAL A 92 -1.15 -2.11 -9.35
CA VAL A 92 -0.02 -2.96 -9.00
C VAL A 92 -0.43 -4.00 -7.98
N SER A 93 0.05 -5.23 -8.14
CA SER A 93 -0.28 -6.35 -7.26
C SER A 93 0.96 -7.02 -6.72
N ASP A 94 0.86 -7.49 -5.48
CA ASP A 94 1.88 -8.31 -4.84
C ASP A 94 1.23 -9.20 -3.77
N ILE A 95 1.89 -10.32 -3.45
CA ILE A 95 1.49 -11.22 -2.38
C ILE A 95 2.54 -11.16 -1.27
N THR A 96 2.09 -10.91 -0.05
CA THR A 96 2.96 -10.98 1.12
C THR A 96 2.44 -11.99 2.13
N TYR A 97 3.31 -12.55 2.96
CA TYR A 97 2.92 -13.45 4.04
C TYR A 97 2.93 -12.74 5.39
N ILE A 98 2.00 -13.13 6.26
CA ILE A 98 1.88 -12.64 7.63
C ILE A 98 1.85 -13.85 8.57
N PRO A 99 2.73 -13.90 9.59
CA PRO A 99 2.74 -15.02 10.53
C PRO A 99 1.54 -14.98 11.47
N ILE A 100 0.98 -16.16 11.72
CA ILE A 100 -0.04 -16.43 12.73
C ILE A 100 0.57 -17.37 13.75
N LYS A 101 0.46 -17.07 15.04
CA LYS A 101 0.93 -17.92 16.11
C LYS A 101 -0.14 -18.93 16.49
N VAL A 102 0.01 -20.17 16.08
CA VAL A 102 -0.95 -21.24 16.36
C VAL A 102 -0.68 -21.91 17.72
N ALA A 103 0.60 -21.99 18.12
CA ALA A 103 1.05 -22.46 19.41
C ALA A 103 2.36 -21.78 19.81
N ASP A 104 2.87 -22.01 21.01
CA ASP A 104 4.09 -21.34 21.50
C ASP A 104 5.34 -21.60 20.64
N TRP A 105 5.35 -22.70 19.89
CA TRP A 105 6.44 -23.15 19.03
C TRP A 105 6.07 -23.26 17.55
N GLU A 106 4.80 -22.99 17.16
CA GLU A 106 4.29 -23.21 15.81
C GLU A 106 3.77 -21.91 15.19
N LEU A 107 4.33 -21.56 14.03
CA LEU A 107 3.91 -20.42 13.21
C LEU A 107 3.33 -20.96 11.92
N GLU A 108 2.07 -20.62 11.68
CA GLU A 108 1.47 -20.69 10.34
C GLU A 108 1.63 -19.36 9.63
N PHE A 109 1.47 -19.38 8.30
CA PHE A 109 1.50 -18.18 7.49
C PHE A 109 0.18 -18.02 6.76
N ALA A 110 -0.37 -16.81 6.83
CA ALA A 110 -1.42 -16.37 5.93
C ALA A 110 -0.80 -15.53 4.80
N TYR A 111 -1.39 -15.60 3.62
CA TYR A 111 -0.91 -14.95 2.41
C TYR A 111 -1.88 -13.85 2.02
N LEU A 112 -1.41 -12.61 2.06
CA LEU A 112 -2.19 -11.44 1.71
C LEU A 112 -1.94 -11.06 0.26
N SER A 113 -2.95 -11.19 -0.58
CA SER A 113 -2.97 -10.66 -1.95
C SER A 113 -3.53 -9.24 -1.93
N LEU A 114 -2.80 -8.27 -2.49
CA LEU A 114 -3.19 -6.87 -2.58
C LEU A 114 -3.23 -6.39 -4.02
N ILE A 115 -4.20 -5.52 -4.32
CA ILE A 115 -4.24 -4.71 -5.53
C ILE A 115 -4.30 -3.24 -5.12
N THR A 116 -3.34 -2.48 -5.60
CA THR A 116 -3.15 -1.07 -5.23
C THR A 116 -3.17 -0.20 -6.48
N ASP A 117 -3.89 0.89 -6.46
CA ASP A 117 -3.80 1.91 -7.50
C ASP A 117 -2.44 2.65 -7.40
N ALA A 118 -1.69 2.67 -8.49
CA ALA A 118 -0.33 3.19 -8.49
C ALA A 118 -0.25 4.72 -8.39
N TYR A 119 -1.32 5.42 -8.74
CA TYR A 119 -1.41 6.87 -8.62
C TYR A 119 -1.80 7.31 -7.22
N SER A 120 -2.95 6.84 -6.73
CA SER A 120 -3.49 7.21 -5.41
C SER A 120 -2.87 6.44 -4.26
N HIS A 121 -2.21 5.31 -4.51
CA HIS A 121 -1.76 4.33 -3.52
C HIS A 121 -2.91 3.68 -2.73
N GLU A 122 -4.15 3.80 -3.21
CA GLU A 122 -5.32 3.18 -2.58
C GLU A 122 -5.30 1.66 -2.76
N VAL A 123 -5.56 0.93 -1.69
CA VAL A 123 -5.81 -0.51 -1.76
C VAL A 123 -7.21 -0.71 -2.31
N MET A 124 -7.28 -1.13 -3.58
CA MET A 124 -8.51 -1.36 -4.33
C MET A 124 -9.11 -2.73 -4.07
N GLY A 125 -8.28 -3.71 -3.78
CA GLY A 125 -8.73 -5.06 -3.50
C GLY A 125 -7.72 -5.81 -2.65
N TRP A 126 -8.24 -6.68 -1.78
CA TRP A 126 -7.41 -7.52 -0.96
C TRP A 126 -8.11 -8.82 -0.57
N ARG A 127 -7.31 -9.85 -0.33
CA ARG A 127 -7.80 -11.10 0.23
C ARG A 127 -6.70 -11.81 1.01
N LEU A 128 -7.06 -12.34 2.15
CA LEU A 128 -6.21 -13.23 2.93
C LEU A 128 -6.48 -14.68 2.53
N GLY A 129 -5.42 -15.44 2.27
CA GLY A 129 -5.48 -16.86 1.95
C GLY A 129 -4.69 -17.69 2.98
N ARG A 130 -5.10 -18.96 3.15
CA ARG A 130 -4.35 -19.92 3.97
C ARG A 130 -3.24 -20.62 3.18
N ASP A 131 -3.24 -20.45 1.87
CA ASP A 131 -2.29 -21.02 0.94
C ASP A 131 -1.90 -20.04 -0.18
N LEU A 132 -0.93 -20.42 -0.99
CA LEU A 132 -0.45 -19.68 -2.16
C LEU A 132 -1.18 -20.06 -3.45
N SER A 133 -2.44 -20.52 -3.38
CA SER A 133 -3.25 -20.73 -4.59
C SER A 133 -3.58 -19.40 -5.28
N ASN A 134 -4.11 -19.49 -6.52
CA ASN A 134 -4.53 -18.29 -7.27
C ASN A 134 -5.86 -17.69 -6.76
N ARG A 135 -6.63 -18.45 -5.95
CA ARG A 135 -7.96 -18.06 -5.49
C ARG A 135 -7.98 -16.74 -4.69
N PRO A 136 -7.09 -16.48 -3.71
CA PRO A 136 -7.06 -15.19 -3.01
C PRO A 136 -6.74 -14.03 -3.95
N ALA A 137 -5.83 -14.21 -4.92
CA ALA A 137 -5.50 -13.19 -5.91
C ALA A 137 -6.69 -12.86 -6.82
N LEU A 138 -7.43 -13.87 -7.29
CA LEU A 138 -8.67 -13.69 -8.05
C LEU A 138 -9.74 -12.96 -7.25
N GLN A 139 -9.91 -13.28 -5.98
CA GLN A 139 -10.88 -12.61 -5.11
C GLN A 139 -10.51 -11.14 -4.86
N ALA A 140 -9.21 -10.84 -4.69
CA ALA A 140 -8.72 -9.47 -4.57
C ALA A 140 -8.98 -8.68 -5.87
N LEU A 141 -8.76 -9.29 -7.05
CA LEU A 141 -9.04 -8.67 -8.34
C LEU A 141 -10.54 -8.42 -8.55
N SER A 142 -11.38 -9.39 -8.21
CA SER A 142 -12.84 -9.24 -8.25
C SER A 142 -13.34 -8.12 -7.33
N MET A 143 -12.75 -7.99 -6.14
CA MET A 143 -13.04 -6.88 -5.21
C MET A 143 -12.67 -5.53 -5.82
N ALA A 144 -11.47 -5.41 -6.42
CA ALA A 144 -11.03 -4.18 -7.07
C ALA A 144 -11.95 -3.78 -8.24
N PHE A 145 -12.35 -4.73 -9.06
CA PHE A 145 -13.31 -4.48 -10.14
C PHE A 145 -14.66 -4.01 -9.63
N ARG A 146 -15.18 -4.65 -8.57
CA ARG A 146 -16.44 -4.23 -7.94
C ARG A 146 -16.35 -2.81 -7.42
N ILE A 147 -15.29 -2.46 -6.67
CA ILE A 147 -15.11 -1.11 -6.12
C ILE A 147 -15.03 -0.06 -7.24
N ALA A 148 -14.33 -0.34 -8.33
CA ALA A 148 -14.30 0.56 -9.49
C ALA A 148 -15.69 0.73 -10.12
N ASN A 149 -16.42 -0.37 -10.32
CA ASN A 149 -17.79 -0.34 -10.85
C ASN A 149 -18.75 0.43 -9.93
N ASP A 150 -18.70 0.20 -8.61
CA ASP A 150 -19.55 0.89 -7.63
C ASP A 150 -19.30 2.41 -7.61
N ARG A 151 -18.10 2.83 -8.02
CA ARG A 151 -17.72 4.23 -8.21
C ARG A 151 -18.04 4.78 -9.61
N GLY A 152 -18.67 3.98 -10.47
CA GLY A 152 -19.02 4.37 -11.84
C GLY A 152 -17.82 4.49 -12.78
N VAL A 153 -16.68 3.87 -12.46
CA VAL A 153 -15.48 3.90 -13.30
C VAL A 153 -15.52 2.77 -14.32
N ASP A 154 -15.52 3.11 -15.60
CA ASP A 154 -15.37 2.14 -16.68
C ASP A 154 -13.92 1.71 -16.83
N ILE A 155 -13.57 0.58 -16.22
CA ILE A 155 -12.25 -0.04 -16.35
C ILE A 155 -12.11 -0.88 -17.62
N CYS A 156 -13.22 -1.21 -18.30
CA CYS A 156 -13.23 -2.04 -19.49
C CYS A 156 -12.92 -1.26 -20.78
N ASN A 157 -12.62 0.01 -20.69
CA ASN A 157 -12.28 0.87 -21.81
C ASN A 157 -10.85 0.65 -22.38
N GLY A 158 -10.08 -0.29 -21.81
CA GLY A 158 -8.73 -0.63 -22.25
C GLY A 158 -7.63 0.32 -21.76
N SER A 159 -7.94 1.27 -20.88
CA SER A 159 -6.95 2.26 -20.39
C SER A 159 -6.24 1.84 -19.09
N LEU A 160 -6.75 0.82 -18.39
CA LEU A 160 -6.16 0.29 -17.16
C LEU A 160 -5.11 -0.76 -17.51
N VAL A 161 -3.94 -0.68 -16.87
CA VAL A 161 -2.89 -1.69 -16.89
C VAL A 161 -2.76 -2.31 -15.50
N HIS A 162 -2.81 -3.64 -15.42
CA HIS A 162 -2.51 -4.39 -14.22
C HIS A 162 -1.06 -4.90 -14.27
N HIS A 163 -0.27 -4.55 -13.28
CA HIS A 163 1.15 -4.93 -13.18
C HIS A 163 1.40 -5.79 -11.93
N SER A 164 2.15 -6.87 -12.09
CA SER A 164 2.54 -7.77 -11.01
C SER A 164 3.97 -8.27 -11.19
N ASP A 165 4.48 -8.96 -10.20
CA ASP A 165 5.65 -9.83 -10.39
C ASP A 165 5.26 -11.04 -11.27
N ARG A 166 6.23 -11.96 -11.52
CA ARG A 166 6.01 -13.18 -12.30
C ARG A 166 5.49 -14.35 -11.45
N GLY A 167 4.75 -14.08 -10.38
CA GLY A 167 4.17 -15.12 -9.54
C GLY A 167 3.19 -16.01 -10.30
N VAL A 168 3.21 -17.32 -10.01
CA VAL A 168 2.31 -18.32 -10.66
C VAL A 168 0.84 -17.93 -10.56
N GLN A 169 0.44 -17.23 -9.50
CA GLN A 169 -0.92 -16.79 -9.26
C GLN A 169 -1.39 -15.82 -10.35
N TYR A 170 -0.53 -14.87 -10.71
CA TYR A 170 -0.80 -13.82 -11.72
C TYR A 170 -0.70 -14.35 -13.16
N ALA A 171 0.12 -15.39 -13.37
CA ALA A 171 0.28 -16.05 -14.67
C ALA A 171 -0.75 -17.17 -14.89
N SER A 172 -1.61 -17.49 -13.89
CA SER A 172 -2.63 -18.51 -14.00
C SER A 172 -3.66 -18.16 -15.09
N LYS A 173 -4.20 -19.20 -15.74
CA LYS A 173 -5.16 -19.03 -16.85
C LYS A 173 -6.37 -18.21 -16.40
N GLU A 174 -6.93 -18.52 -15.24
CA GLU A 174 -8.13 -17.86 -14.71
C GLU A 174 -7.88 -16.37 -14.42
N TYR A 175 -6.68 -16.02 -13.88
CA TYR A 175 -6.33 -14.64 -13.59
C TYR A 175 -6.16 -13.81 -14.86
N VAL A 176 -5.46 -14.38 -15.85
CA VAL A 176 -5.26 -13.78 -17.17
C VAL A 176 -6.58 -13.60 -17.92
N GLU A 177 -7.47 -14.61 -17.89
CA GLU A 177 -8.79 -14.54 -18.51
C GLU A 177 -9.66 -13.45 -17.87
N MET A 178 -9.63 -13.30 -16.53
CA MET A 178 -10.36 -12.23 -15.83
C MET A 178 -9.91 -10.85 -16.29
N LEU A 179 -8.60 -10.60 -16.39
CA LEU A 179 -8.03 -9.33 -16.88
C LEU A 179 -8.42 -9.07 -18.35
N ARG A 180 -8.29 -10.08 -19.22
CA ARG A 180 -8.63 -9.97 -20.64
C ARG A 180 -10.11 -9.70 -20.87
N SER A 181 -10.99 -10.37 -20.13
CA SER A 181 -12.44 -10.16 -20.21
C SER A 181 -12.82 -8.72 -19.85
N ALA A 182 -12.08 -8.09 -18.94
CA ALA A 182 -12.23 -6.69 -18.59
C ALA A 182 -11.40 -5.74 -19.47
N ARG A 183 -10.75 -6.23 -20.54
CA ARG A 183 -9.86 -5.45 -21.44
C ARG A 183 -8.74 -4.70 -20.68
N VAL A 184 -8.30 -5.23 -19.54
CA VAL A 184 -7.20 -4.68 -18.75
C VAL A 184 -5.87 -5.15 -19.35
N GLY A 185 -4.94 -4.21 -19.57
CA GLY A 185 -3.59 -4.51 -20.02
C GLY A 185 -2.83 -5.34 -18.98
N ILE A 186 -2.11 -6.38 -19.42
CA ILE A 186 -1.36 -7.27 -18.54
C ILE A 186 0.11 -6.91 -18.62
N SER A 187 0.72 -6.63 -17.50
CA SER A 187 2.12 -6.23 -17.36
C SER A 187 2.80 -7.01 -16.24
N MET A 188 4.03 -7.44 -16.46
CA MET A 188 4.83 -8.13 -15.45
C MET A 188 6.25 -7.56 -15.37
N THR A 189 6.90 -7.75 -14.21
CA THR A 189 8.33 -7.41 -14.04
C THR A 189 9.19 -8.18 -15.06
N GLU A 190 10.28 -7.56 -15.57
CA GLU A 190 11.15 -8.20 -16.57
C GLU A 190 12.24 -9.06 -15.93
N CYS A 191 12.87 -8.60 -14.87
CA CYS A 191 14.06 -9.24 -14.29
C CYS A 191 13.97 -9.53 -12.79
N GLY A 192 12.79 -9.41 -12.18
CA GLY A 192 12.63 -9.63 -10.74
C GLY A 192 13.32 -8.57 -9.87
N ASP A 193 13.70 -7.42 -10.45
CA ASP A 193 14.21 -6.28 -9.66
C ASP A 193 13.05 -5.74 -8.81
N PRO A 194 13.21 -5.70 -7.48
CA PRO A 194 12.21 -5.11 -6.58
C PRO A 194 11.75 -3.70 -6.98
N LYS A 195 12.59 -2.96 -7.70
CA LYS A 195 12.25 -1.62 -8.18
C LYS A 195 11.12 -1.61 -9.22
N GLU A 196 10.92 -2.71 -9.93
CA GLU A 196 9.87 -2.80 -10.95
C GLU A 196 8.47 -2.89 -10.35
N ASN A 197 8.32 -3.35 -9.09
CA ASN A 197 7.04 -3.40 -8.36
C ASN A 197 7.08 -2.65 -7.01
N ALA A 198 7.90 -1.61 -6.92
CA ALA A 198 8.21 -0.90 -5.67
C ALA A 198 6.98 -0.29 -4.95
N ILE A 199 5.92 0.07 -5.69
CA ILE A 199 4.68 0.61 -5.10
C ILE A 199 3.96 -0.47 -4.32
N ALA A 200 3.71 -1.64 -4.91
CA ALA A 200 3.04 -2.75 -4.25
C ALA A 200 3.85 -3.22 -3.02
N GLU A 201 5.16 -3.35 -3.17
CA GLU A 201 6.05 -3.69 -2.06
C GLU A 201 6.00 -2.67 -0.92
N ARG A 202 5.91 -1.38 -1.25
CA ARG A 202 5.83 -0.31 -0.25
C ARG A 202 4.51 -0.36 0.52
N VAL A 203 3.40 -0.62 -0.15
CA VAL A 203 2.08 -0.75 0.50
C VAL A 203 2.07 -1.98 1.41
N ASN A 204 2.52 -3.14 0.93
CA ASN A 204 2.69 -4.35 1.73
C ASN A 204 3.56 -4.10 2.96
N SER A 205 4.69 -3.41 2.79
CA SER A 205 5.58 -3.06 3.90
C SER A 205 4.91 -2.10 4.91
N THR A 206 4.09 -1.16 4.45
CA THR A 206 3.37 -0.24 5.33
C THR A 206 2.33 -1.00 6.16
N LEU A 207 1.50 -1.84 5.54
CA LEU A 207 0.51 -2.64 6.27
C LEU A 207 1.19 -3.57 7.28
N LYS A 208 2.17 -4.35 6.83
CA LYS A 208 2.83 -5.39 7.64
C LYS A 208 3.76 -4.84 8.71
N ASN A 209 4.63 -3.88 8.37
CA ASN A 209 5.74 -3.45 9.22
C ASN A 209 5.52 -2.08 9.88
N GLU A 210 4.44 -1.38 9.55
CA GLU A 210 4.10 -0.11 10.15
C GLU A 210 2.78 -0.24 10.94
N ILE A 211 1.67 -0.63 10.30
CA ILE A 211 0.34 -0.65 10.92
C ILE A 211 0.15 -1.90 11.79
N LEU A 212 0.46 -3.09 11.27
CA LEU A 212 0.34 -4.36 11.99
C LEU A 212 1.59 -4.74 12.78
N ASP A 213 2.60 -3.85 12.82
CA ASP A 213 3.85 -4.16 13.50
C ASP A 213 3.64 -4.47 14.99
N LYS A 214 4.36 -5.50 15.47
CA LYS A 214 4.30 -6.02 16.84
C LYS A 214 2.97 -6.65 17.25
N ARG A 215 1.92 -6.61 16.40
CA ARG A 215 0.71 -7.37 16.66
C ARG A 215 0.99 -8.86 16.46
N ARG A 216 0.47 -9.68 17.35
CA ARG A 216 0.49 -11.14 17.26
C ARG A 216 -0.93 -11.61 17.05
N PHE A 217 -1.13 -12.50 16.11
CA PHE A 217 -2.44 -13.03 15.77
C PHE A 217 -2.47 -14.50 16.14
N GLU A 218 -3.49 -14.91 16.86
CA GLU A 218 -3.69 -16.29 17.32
C GLU A 218 -4.62 -17.08 16.40
N SER A 219 -5.30 -16.38 15.46
CA SER A 219 -6.15 -17.02 14.47
C SER A 219 -6.18 -16.26 13.15
N PHE A 220 -6.60 -16.98 12.10
CA PHE A 220 -6.78 -16.41 10.77
C PHE A 220 -7.88 -15.33 10.77
N GLU A 221 -8.97 -15.57 11.49
CA GLU A 221 -10.13 -14.66 11.59
C GLU A 221 -9.78 -13.38 12.35
N GLU A 222 -8.90 -13.47 13.35
CA GLU A 222 -8.37 -12.29 14.05
C GLU A 222 -7.50 -11.44 13.12
N LEU A 223 -6.59 -12.08 12.37
CA LEU A 223 -5.77 -11.40 11.39
C LEU A 223 -6.63 -10.76 10.28
N GLU A 224 -7.67 -11.45 9.78
CA GLU A 224 -8.54 -10.93 8.72
C GLU A 224 -9.28 -9.66 9.19
N ARG A 225 -9.81 -9.65 10.41
CA ARG A 225 -10.43 -8.45 11.02
C ARG A 225 -9.43 -7.32 11.18
N ALA A 226 -8.26 -7.60 11.73
CA ALA A 226 -7.21 -6.61 11.91
C ALA A 226 -6.71 -6.01 10.60
N LEU A 227 -6.65 -6.82 9.53
CA LEU A 227 -6.32 -6.34 8.18
C LEU A 227 -7.41 -5.44 7.60
N ALA A 228 -8.68 -5.78 7.78
CA ALA A 228 -9.79 -4.95 7.33
C ALA A 228 -9.71 -3.55 7.97
N GLU A 229 -9.53 -3.49 9.29
CA GLU A 229 -9.34 -2.23 10.03
C GLU A 229 -8.10 -1.46 9.58
N ALA A 230 -6.98 -2.17 9.36
CA ALA A 230 -5.72 -1.59 8.93
C ALA A 230 -5.81 -0.98 7.53
N ILE A 231 -6.49 -1.65 6.59
CA ILE A 231 -6.69 -1.17 5.21
C ILE A 231 -7.66 0.01 5.20
N GLU A 232 -8.73 -0.05 6.00
CA GLU A 232 -9.67 1.07 6.17
C GLU A 232 -8.94 2.32 6.71
N PHE A 233 -8.12 2.17 7.75
CA PHE A 233 -7.30 3.25 8.28
C PHE A 233 -6.27 3.76 7.24
N TYR A 234 -5.61 2.83 6.52
CA TYR A 234 -4.63 3.15 5.49
C TYR A 234 -5.25 4.00 4.37
N ASN A 235 -6.41 3.58 3.86
CA ASN A 235 -7.07 4.24 2.74
C ASN A 235 -7.66 5.60 3.13
N ASN A 236 -8.32 5.70 4.29
CA ASN A 236 -9.19 6.83 4.62
C ASN A 236 -8.59 7.80 5.65
N CYS A 237 -7.62 7.37 6.45
CA CYS A 237 -7.11 8.20 7.56
C CYS A 237 -5.62 8.54 7.43
N ARG A 238 -4.81 7.64 6.84
CA ARG A 238 -3.37 7.77 6.85
C ARG A 238 -2.86 8.62 5.69
N PRO A 239 -2.23 9.80 5.95
CA PRO A 239 -1.70 10.65 4.89
C PRO A 239 -0.48 10.00 4.21
N HIS A 240 -0.32 10.23 2.91
CA HIS A 240 0.73 9.65 2.11
C HIS A 240 1.68 10.72 1.57
N LEU A 241 2.99 10.56 1.78
CA LEU A 241 3.99 11.53 1.29
C LEU A 241 4.07 11.59 -0.24
N SER A 242 3.74 10.49 -0.92
CA SER A 242 3.65 10.44 -2.38
C SER A 242 2.41 11.14 -2.93
N ASN A 243 1.40 11.36 -2.12
CA ASN A 243 0.13 11.98 -2.47
C ASN A 243 0.01 13.41 -1.93
N ASN A 244 1.11 14.11 -1.72
CA ASN A 244 1.11 15.44 -1.13
C ASN A 244 0.35 15.51 0.22
N LEU A 245 0.46 14.47 1.05
CA LEU A 245 -0.26 14.27 2.31
C LEU A 245 -1.78 14.04 2.20
N LEU A 246 -2.32 13.88 1.01
CA LEU A 246 -3.66 13.32 0.87
C LEU A 246 -3.67 11.86 1.34
N THR A 247 -4.80 11.40 1.87
CA THR A 247 -5.03 9.98 2.06
C THR A 247 -5.16 9.29 0.69
N PRO A 248 -4.96 7.97 0.59
CA PRO A 248 -5.20 7.26 -0.67
C PRO A 248 -6.60 7.48 -1.24
N ALA A 249 -7.64 7.48 -0.41
CA ALA A 249 -9.01 7.73 -0.85
C ALA A 249 -9.21 9.19 -1.36
N GLU A 250 -8.64 10.19 -0.70
CA GLU A 250 -8.66 11.57 -1.20
C GLU A 250 -7.89 11.69 -2.54
N ALA A 251 -6.73 11.04 -2.65
CA ALA A 251 -5.93 11.04 -3.87
C ALA A 251 -6.64 10.35 -5.05
N SER A 252 -7.54 9.41 -4.78
CA SER A 252 -8.33 8.73 -5.82
C SER A 252 -9.40 9.61 -6.48
N THR A 253 -9.65 10.80 -5.93
CA THR A 253 -10.64 11.76 -6.48
C THR A 253 -10.01 12.88 -7.31
N VAL A 254 -8.69 12.93 -7.40
CA VAL A 254 -7.95 13.95 -8.15
C VAL A 254 -7.17 13.31 -9.30
N SER A 255 -6.75 14.14 -10.25
CA SER A 255 -5.91 13.72 -11.38
C SER A 255 -4.89 14.80 -11.72
N GLY A 256 -3.93 14.48 -12.57
CA GLY A 256 -2.82 15.34 -12.94
C GLY A 256 -1.54 14.96 -12.22
N GLU A 257 -0.57 15.85 -12.26
CA GLU A 257 0.72 15.61 -11.62
C GLU A 257 0.60 15.65 -10.08
N MET A 258 0.92 14.52 -9.41
CA MET A 258 0.91 14.44 -7.95
C MET A 258 2.25 14.93 -7.38
N LYS A 259 2.22 15.99 -6.58
CA LYS A 259 3.42 16.50 -5.90
C LYS A 259 3.86 15.54 -4.80
N LYS A 260 5.02 14.91 -4.97
CA LYS A 260 5.65 14.09 -3.93
C LYS A 260 6.43 14.94 -2.95
N LEU A 261 6.36 14.61 -1.67
CA LEU A 261 7.13 15.27 -0.61
C LEU A 261 8.48 14.57 -0.33
N TRP A 262 8.97 13.85 -1.31
CA TRP A 262 10.28 13.21 -1.33
C TRP A 262 10.78 13.14 -2.78
N ARG A 263 12.10 13.04 -2.95
CA ARG A 263 12.72 12.99 -4.28
C ARG A 263 12.63 11.59 -4.87
N SER A 264 12.00 11.44 -6.03
CA SER A 264 11.89 10.18 -6.78
C SER A 264 12.95 10.15 -7.89
N LEU A 265 14.04 9.41 -7.66
CA LEU A 265 15.11 9.27 -8.68
C LEU A 265 14.60 8.65 -10.00
N ARG A 266 13.59 7.73 -9.91
CA ARG A 266 12.98 7.14 -11.10
C ARG A 266 12.23 8.20 -11.92
N GLU A 267 11.44 9.04 -11.27
CA GLU A 267 10.69 10.09 -11.99
C GLU A 267 11.63 11.17 -12.55
N ASP A 268 12.65 11.56 -11.79
CA ASP A 268 13.68 12.47 -12.30
C ASP A 268 14.32 11.90 -13.57
N TYR A 269 14.67 10.61 -13.57
CA TYR A 269 15.23 9.94 -14.76
C TYR A 269 14.24 9.92 -15.92
N LEU A 270 12.97 9.55 -15.69
CA LEU A 270 11.97 9.46 -16.76
C LEU A 270 11.64 10.83 -17.36
N ARG A 271 11.55 11.88 -16.53
CA ARG A 271 11.34 13.26 -17.01
C ARG A 271 12.49 13.74 -17.88
N ASN A 272 13.74 13.48 -17.47
CA ASN A 272 14.91 13.81 -18.26
C ASN A 272 14.97 13.05 -19.60
N LYS A 273 14.55 11.77 -19.61
CA LYS A 273 14.46 10.95 -20.83
C LYS A 273 13.41 11.47 -21.83
N LEU A 274 12.34 12.10 -21.37
CA LEU A 274 11.28 12.66 -22.21
C LEU A 274 11.64 14.02 -22.81
N ILE A 275 12.65 14.71 -22.25
CA ILE A 275 13.14 16.03 -22.71
C ILE A 275 14.31 15.87 -23.70
N ALA A 276 15.00 14.73 -23.68
CA ALA A 276 16.11 14.39 -24.59
C ALA A 276 15.60 13.72 -25.86
#